data_05ba93d8f9cab0f3916caf791f8cfb5b
#
_entry.id   05ba93d8f9cab0f3916caf791f8cfb5b
#
_cell.length_a   1.000
_cell.length_b   1.000
_cell.length_c   1.000
_cell.angle_alpha   90.00
_cell.angle_beta   90.00
_cell.angle_gamma   90.00
#
_symmetry.space_group_name_H-M   'P 1'
#
loop_
_entity.id
_entity.type
_entity.pdbx_description
1 polymer ?
#
loop_
_entity_poly.entity_id
_entity_poly.type
_entity_poly.pdbx_seq_one_letter_code
_entity_poly.pdbx_strand_id
1 'polypeptide(L)'
;MPAYLIQITYTPETLAGFIKHPIDRTPAISKLAGKLGGKLVGSWFSFGDYDAVILIDGPDSISAAACSLAVSASGAFKVFKTTPLLDIKEGMAAMRKAGKLGYEPPKAKKK
;
A
#
# COMPACT_ATOMS: atom_id res chain seq x y z
N MET A 1 14.88 -4.95 0.92
CA MET A 1 13.57 -5.35 0.36
C MET A 1 12.66 -4.13 0.29
N PRO A 2 11.90 -3.98 -0.79
CA PRO A 2 10.97 -2.86 -0.85
C PRO A 2 9.91 -2.99 0.23
N ALA A 3 9.44 -1.86 0.71
CA ALA A 3 8.36 -1.80 1.68
C ALA A 3 7.15 -1.10 1.07
N TYR A 4 5.97 -1.43 1.58
CA TYR A 4 4.73 -0.85 1.08
C TYR A 4 3.84 -0.44 2.25
N LEU A 5 3.31 0.76 2.15
CA LEU A 5 2.26 1.24 3.04
C LEU A 5 0.92 0.99 2.36
N ILE A 6 0.05 0.25 3.00
CA ILE A 6 -1.28 -0.05 2.47
C ILE A 6 -2.31 0.66 3.34
N GLN A 7 -3.16 1.45 2.71
CA GLN A 7 -4.21 2.20 3.38
C GLN A 7 -5.56 1.77 2.81
N ILE A 8 -6.46 1.40 3.69
CA ILE A 8 -7.70 0.70 3.32
C ILE A 8 -8.91 1.48 3.83
N THR A 9 -9.92 1.62 2.97
CA THR A 9 -11.26 2.00 3.36
C THR A 9 -12.19 0.86 2.97
N TYR A 10 -12.89 0.29 3.95
CA TYR A 10 -13.84 -0.79 3.71
C TYR A 10 -15.13 -0.26 3.12
N THR A 11 -15.86 -1.13 2.40
CA THR A 11 -17.24 -0.81 2.05
C THR A 11 -18.09 -0.78 3.32
N PRO A 12 -19.21 -0.04 3.32
CA PRO A 12 -20.11 -0.03 4.48
C PRO A 12 -20.56 -1.42 4.91
N GLU A 13 -20.79 -2.32 3.95
CA GLU A 13 -21.20 -3.69 4.23
C GLU A 13 -20.11 -4.48 4.96
N THR A 14 -18.88 -4.37 4.51
CA THR A 14 -17.74 -5.03 5.14
C THR A 14 -17.53 -4.50 6.55
N LEU A 15 -17.60 -3.18 6.71
CA LEU A 15 -17.44 -2.54 8.01
C LEU A 15 -18.53 -2.96 8.97
N ALA A 16 -19.78 -3.02 8.50
CA ALA A 16 -20.91 -3.47 9.32
C ALA A 16 -20.71 -4.90 9.81
N GLY A 17 -20.12 -5.76 8.97
CA GLY A 17 -19.79 -7.13 9.36
C GLY A 17 -18.76 -7.17 10.48
N PHE A 18 -17.75 -6.32 10.42
CA PHE A 18 -16.74 -6.23 11.49
C PHE A 18 -17.30 -5.68 12.80
N ILE A 19 -18.24 -4.74 12.70
CA ILE A 19 -18.91 -4.22 13.90
C ILE A 19 -19.73 -5.31 14.57
N LYS A 20 -20.39 -6.13 13.78
CA LYS A 20 -21.22 -7.23 14.27
C LYS A 20 -20.39 -8.36 14.86
N HIS A 21 -19.27 -8.68 14.20
CA HIS A 21 -18.35 -9.73 14.61
C HIS A 21 -16.91 -9.22 14.49
N PRO A 22 -16.44 -8.48 15.52
CA PRO A 22 -15.05 -8.00 15.48
C PRO A 22 -14.07 -9.17 15.45
N ILE A 23 -13.15 -9.12 14.51
CA ILE A 23 -12.10 -10.13 14.39
C ILE A 23 -10.75 -9.46 14.13
N ASP A 24 -9.70 -10.15 14.52
CA ASP A 24 -8.34 -9.74 14.23
C ASP A 24 -7.92 -10.37 12.89
N ARG A 25 -7.74 -9.53 11.88
CA ARG A 25 -7.36 -9.97 10.54
C ARG A 25 -5.86 -10.16 10.37
N THR A 26 -5.07 -9.82 11.41
CA THR A 26 -3.61 -9.89 11.32
C THR A 26 -3.09 -11.25 10.86
N PRO A 27 -3.58 -12.40 11.38
CA PRO A 27 -3.11 -13.70 10.89
C PRO A 27 -3.36 -13.91 9.40
N ALA A 28 -4.53 -13.51 8.90
CA ALA A 28 -4.86 -13.67 7.48
C ALA A 28 -3.99 -12.77 6.60
N ILE A 29 -3.73 -11.55 7.05
CA ILE A 29 -2.88 -10.59 6.34
C ILE A 29 -1.44 -11.10 6.31
N SER A 30 -0.94 -11.61 7.42
CA SER A 30 0.40 -12.17 7.51
C SER A 30 0.58 -13.36 6.58
N LYS A 31 -0.42 -14.23 6.51
CA LYS A 31 -0.40 -15.39 5.63
C LYS A 31 -0.37 -14.97 4.15
N LEU A 32 -1.18 -13.98 3.78
CA LEU A 32 -1.20 -13.47 2.42
C LEU A 32 0.13 -12.83 2.04
N ALA A 33 0.70 -12.03 2.93
CA ALA A 33 2.02 -11.42 2.71
C ALA A 33 3.08 -12.50 2.48
N GLY A 34 3.06 -13.57 3.28
CA GLY A 34 3.99 -14.69 3.14
C GLY A 34 3.85 -15.41 1.80
N LYS A 35 2.63 -15.61 1.32
CA LYS A 35 2.38 -16.22 0.01
C LYS A 35 2.99 -15.42 -1.13
N LEU A 36 3.09 -14.11 -0.96
CA LEU A 36 3.62 -13.21 -1.98
C LEU A 36 5.12 -13.00 -1.87
N GLY A 37 5.76 -13.61 -0.87
CA GLY A 37 7.18 -13.46 -0.63
C GLY A 37 7.54 -12.25 0.21
N GLY A 38 6.56 -11.67 0.89
CA GLY A 38 6.75 -10.53 1.79
C GLY A 38 6.58 -10.91 3.25
N LYS A 39 6.65 -9.90 4.10
CA LYS A 39 6.52 -10.06 5.54
C LYS A 39 5.69 -8.91 6.11
N LEU A 40 4.70 -9.23 6.91
CA LEU A 40 3.91 -8.22 7.62
C LEU A 40 4.77 -7.59 8.71
N VAL A 41 4.91 -6.27 8.66
CA VAL A 41 5.62 -5.50 9.70
C VAL A 41 4.64 -5.06 10.78
N GLY A 42 3.45 -4.60 10.38
CA GLY A 42 2.43 -4.19 11.34
C GLY A 42 1.10 -3.93 10.67
N SER A 43 0.07 -3.90 11.48
CA SER A 43 -1.31 -3.69 11.04
C SER A 43 -2.05 -2.94 12.13
N TRP A 44 -2.81 -1.92 11.74
CA TRP A 44 -3.51 -1.05 12.68
C TRP A 44 -4.89 -0.71 12.14
N PHE A 45 -5.85 -0.57 13.03
CA PHE A 45 -7.10 0.13 12.70
C PHE A 45 -6.83 1.63 12.76
N SER A 46 -7.55 2.37 11.93
CA SER A 46 -7.52 3.83 11.95
C SER A 46 -8.96 4.33 11.74
N PHE A 47 -9.17 5.61 11.88
CA PHE A 47 -10.42 6.26 11.51
C PHE A 47 -10.09 7.65 11.01
N GLY A 48 -10.95 8.18 10.14
CA GLY A 48 -10.69 9.35 9.34
C GLY A 48 -10.79 8.96 7.88
N ASP A 49 -9.79 9.26 7.08
CA ASP A 49 -9.81 8.93 5.65
C ASP A 49 -9.71 7.43 5.39
N TYR A 50 -9.05 6.69 6.26
CA TYR A 50 -8.83 5.26 6.11
C TYR A 50 -9.25 4.51 7.37
N ASP A 51 -9.66 3.27 7.19
CA ASP A 51 -10.13 2.40 8.29
C ASP A 51 -9.03 1.49 8.82
N ALA A 52 -8.04 1.19 7.99
CA ALA A 52 -6.92 0.32 8.37
C ALA A 52 -5.66 0.73 7.64
N VAL A 53 -4.54 0.48 8.29
CA VAL A 53 -3.20 0.75 7.74
C VAL A 53 -2.35 -0.49 7.96
N ILE A 54 -1.63 -0.91 6.92
CA ILE A 54 -0.79 -2.09 6.95
C ILE A 54 0.58 -1.71 6.40
N LEU A 55 1.63 -2.21 7.05
CA LEU A 55 2.99 -2.03 6.57
C LEU A 55 3.58 -3.40 6.27
N ILE A 56 4.06 -3.60 5.05
CA ILE A 56 4.64 -4.85 4.58
C ILE A 56 6.06 -4.61 4.07
N ASP A 57 6.95 -5.54 4.38
CA ASP A 57 8.30 -5.57 3.83
C ASP A 57 8.34 -6.62 2.72
N GLY A 58 8.71 -6.23 1.48
CA GLY A 58 8.48 -7.05 0.29
C GLY A 58 6.99 -7.13 -0.03
N PRO A 59 6.59 -7.84 -1.05
CA PRO A 59 7.37 -8.56 -2.05
C PRO A 59 7.90 -7.64 -3.16
N ASP A 60 8.25 -8.22 -4.32
CA ASP A 60 8.56 -7.43 -5.52
C ASP A 60 7.33 -6.67 -6.02
N SER A 61 7.55 -5.73 -6.93
CA SER A 61 6.47 -4.85 -7.39
C SER A 61 5.37 -5.59 -8.17
N ILE A 62 5.71 -6.65 -8.90
CA ILE A 62 4.72 -7.43 -9.63
C ILE A 62 3.79 -8.15 -8.65
N SER A 63 4.36 -8.78 -7.63
CA SER A 63 3.58 -9.47 -6.60
C SER A 63 2.74 -8.49 -5.77
N ALA A 64 3.27 -7.31 -5.47
CA ALA A 64 2.52 -6.27 -4.77
C ALA A 64 1.33 -5.78 -5.61
N ALA A 65 1.54 -5.57 -6.91
CA ALA A 65 0.48 -5.18 -7.83
C ALA A 65 -0.59 -6.29 -7.95
N ALA A 66 -0.16 -7.54 -8.02
CA ALA A 66 -1.09 -8.68 -8.08
C ALA A 66 -1.97 -8.75 -6.84
N CYS A 67 -1.39 -8.51 -5.66
CA CYS A 67 -2.14 -8.44 -4.41
C CYS A 67 -3.19 -7.33 -4.46
N SER A 68 -2.78 -6.14 -4.88
CA SER A 68 -3.66 -4.99 -4.99
C SER A 68 -4.85 -5.28 -5.92
N LEU A 69 -4.57 -5.89 -7.07
CA LEU A 69 -5.61 -6.25 -8.04
C LEU A 69 -6.58 -7.29 -7.46
N ALA A 70 -6.05 -8.34 -6.85
CA ALA A 70 -6.86 -9.42 -6.30
C ALA A 70 -7.77 -8.93 -5.16
N VAL A 71 -7.20 -8.13 -4.27
CA VAL A 71 -7.95 -7.60 -3.13
C VAL A 71 -8.99 -6.60 -3.59
N SER A 72 -8.64 -5.72 -4.52
CA SER A 72 -9.58 -4.74 -5.07
C SER A 72 -10.74 -5.41 -5.80
N ALA A 73 -10.48 -6.51 -6.49
CA ALA A 73 -11.50 -7.26 -7.22
C ALA A 73 -12.49 -7.98 -6.30
N SER A 74 -12.15 -8.14 -5.01
CA SER A 74 -13.01 -8.85 -4.07
C SER A 74 -14.32 -8.12 -3.75
N GLY A 75 -14.35 -6.80 -3.96
CA GLY A 75 -15.53 -5.98 -3.66
C GLY A 75 -15.68 -5.60 -2.19
N ALA A 76 -14.77 -6.02 -1.32
CA ALA A 76 -14.85 -5.75 0.11
C ALA A 76 -14.29 -4.37 0.49
N PHE A 77 -13.57 -3.74 -0.42
CA PHE A 77 -12.84 -2.50 -0.15
C PHE A 77 -13.30 -1.38 -1.07
N LYS A 78 -13.58 -0.22 -0.48
CA LYS A 78 -13.87 0.99 -1.24
C LYS A 78 -12.58 1.60 -1.78
N VAL A 79 -11.53 1.58 -0.96
CA VAL A 79 -10.20 2.08 -1.33
C VAL A 79 -9.17 1.07 -0.83
N PHE A 80 -8.23 0.74 -1.70
CA PHE A 80 -7.08 -0.09 -1.35
C PHE A 80 -5.87 0.58 -1.98
N LYS A 81 -5.19 1.41 -1.19
CA LYS A 81 -4.10 2.24 -1.68
C LYS A 81 -2.76 1.66 -1.24
N THR A 82 -1.94 1.30 -2.20
CA THR A 82 -0.60 0.76 -1.96
C THR A 82 0.44 1.80 -2.36
N THR A 83 1.25 2.21 -1.40
CA THR A 83 2.30 3.20 -1.62
C THR A 83 3.65 2.52 -1.44
N PRO A 84 4.47 2.42 -2.49
CA PRO A 84 5.84 1.92 -2.34
C PRO A 84 6.65 2.91 -1.51
N LEU A 85 7.48 2.38 -0.64
CA LEU A 85 8.33 3.18 0.23
C LEU A 85 9.79 2.92 -0.11
N LEU A 86 10.59 3.96 -0.01
CA LEU A 86 12.05 3.87 -0.09
C LEU A 86 12.61 4.14 1.30
N ASP A 87 13.65 3.42 1.69
CA ASP A 87 14.36 3.82 2.90
C ASP A 87 15.13 5.12 2.64
N ILE A 88 15.68 5.70 3.68
CA ILE A 88 16.35 7.00 3.57
C ILE A 88 17.55 6.94 2.62
N LYS A 89 18.32 5.85 2.65
CA LYS A 89 19.48 5.68 1.75
C LYS A 89 19.04 5.61 0.30
N GLU A 90 18.00 4.83 0.03
CA GLU A 90 17.44 4.72 -1.33
C GLU A 90 16.88 6.05 -1.80
N GLY A 91 16.20 6.77 -0.91
CA GLY A 91 15.68 8.11 -1.21
C GLY A 91 16.81 9.09 -1.54
N MET A 92 17.89 9.04 -0.78
CA MET A 92 19.06 9.89 -1.04
C MET A 92 19.71 9.54 -2.37
N ALA A 93 19.81 8.25 -2.70
CA ALA A 93 20.35 7.81 -3.99
C ALA A 93 19.48 8.32 -5.14
N ALA A 94 18.16 8.27 -4.97
CA ALA A 94 17.22 8.79 -5.96
C ALA A 94 17.39 10.30 -6.14
N MET A 95 17.60 11.04 -5.06
CA MET A 95 17.84 12.48 -5.13
C MET A 95 19.13 12.81 -5.89
N ARG A 96 20.19 12.06 -5.63
CA ARG A 96 21.44 12.26 -6.36
C ARG A 96 21.25 11.99 -7.85
N LYS A 97 20.53 10.94 -8.18
CA LYS A 97 20.24 10.60 -9.57
C LYS A 97 19.38 11.67 -10.23
N ALA A 98 18.39 12.17 -9.52
CA ALA A 98 17.53 13.24 -10.01
C ALA A 98 18.32 14.51 -10.34
N GLY A 99 19.30 14.85 -9.51
CA GLY A 99 20.16 16.01 -9.75
C GLY A 99 20.99 15.93 -11.01
N LYS A 100 21.17 14.73 -11.56
CA LYS A 100 21.96 14.50 -12.77
C LYS A 100 21.11 14.28 -14.02
N LEU A 101 19.79 14.23 -13.88
CA LEU A 101 18.90 13.93 -15.01
C LEU A 101 18.76 15.07 -16.01
N GLY A 102 18.95 16.32 -15.57
CA GLY A 102 18.76 17.45 -16.47
C GLY A 102 17.33 17.58 -16.96
N TYR A 103 16.35 17.31 -16.08
CA TYR A 103 14.95 17.38 -16.45
C TYR A 103 14.56 18.79 -16.88
N GLU A 104 13.87 18.88 -18.02
CA GLU A 104 13.31 20.13 -18.51
C GLU A 104 11.80 20.15 -18.26
N PRO A 105 11.32 21.08 -17.42
CA PRO A 105 9.88 21.14 -17.15
C PRO A 105 9.10 21.58 -18.39
N PRO A 106 7.82 21.19 -18.52
CA PRO A 106 6.99 21.66 -19.62
C PRO A 106 6.92 23.18 -19.62
N LYS A 107 7.01 23.77 -20.82
CA LYS A 107 6.87 25.22 -20.97
C LYS A 107 5.42 25.54 -21.26
N ALA A 108 4.94 26.63 -20.65
CA ALA A 108 3.62 27.12 -20.97
C ALA A 108 3.58 27.56 -22.43
N LYS A 109 2.50 27.21 -23.14
CA LYS A 109 2.31 27.68 -24.51
C LYS A 109 2.00 29.17 -24.51
N LYS A 110 2.68 29.86 -25.37
CA LYS A 110 2.37 31.26 -25.58
C LYS A 110 1.20 31.36 -26.58
N LYS A 111 0.30 32.26 -26.31
CA LYS A 111 -0.82 32.54 -27.17
C LYS A 111 -0.50 33.64 -28.15
#